data_d0603892eea13599e062719f2a997336
#
_entry.id   d0603892eea13599e062719f2a997336
#
_cell.length_a   1.000
_cell.length_b   1.000
_cell.length_c   1.000
_cell.angle_alpha   90.00
_cell.angle_beta   90.00
_cell.angle_gamma   90.00
#
_symmetry.space_group_name_H-M   'P 1'
#
loop_
_entity.id
_entity.type
_entity.pdbx_description
1 polymer ?
#
loop_
_entity_poly.entity_id
_entity_poly.type
_entity_poly.pdbx_seq_one_letter_code
_entity_poly.pdbx_strand_id
1 'polypeptide(L)'
;PLTLIGPQGLVRVESALRVIAPELPFELRFLEIGEPQQTFEMKGYRIRAFRVNHNVTCYGYTVEIDRAGKFDVDRAKSQEIPQKYWRFLQKGETIEAEGRILTPDMVLGAPRKGIKLTYCTDTRPTKSIQDNAKGADLFICEGMYGETDKAKKAVEYKHMTFYEAARIARDAEVKEMWLTHYSPSLTRPEEYMDEVRRIFPRTKAGKDRMSVNLEFPEA
;
A
#
# COMPACT_ATOMS: atom_id res chain seq x y z
N PRO A 1 0.84 -11.23 -18.60
CA PRO A 1 1.48 -9.92 -18.62
C PRO A 1 1.92 -9.47 -17.23
N LEU A 2 2.97 -8.66 -17.13
CA LEU A 2 3.42 -7.97 -15.93
C LEU A 2 3.17 -6.47 -16.12
N THR A 3 2.48 -5.83 -15.17
CA THR A 3 2.24 -4.39 -15.21
C THR A 3 3.27 -3.67 -14.32
N LEU A 4 3.97 -2.70 -14.87
CA LEU A 4 4.89 -1.82 -14.16
C LEU A 4 4.23 -0.45 -13.99
N ILE A 5 4.17 0.03 -12.74
CA ILE A 5 3.63 1.36 -12.38
C ILE A 5 4.77 2.19 -11.81
N GLY A 6 5.08 3.32 -12.41
CA GLY A 6 6.19 4.16 -11.95
C GLY A 6 6.17 5.56 -12.57
N PRO A 7 7.17 6.41 -12.23
CA PRO A 7 7.24 7.78 -12.71
C PRO A 7 7.39 7.86 -14.24
N GLN A 8 7.11 9.03 -14.78
CA GLN A 8 7.35 9.33 -16.20
C GLN A 8 8.79 9.00 -16.62
N GLY A 9 8.96 8.38 -17.77
CA GLY A 9 10.22 7.86 -18.28
C GLY A 9 10.48 6.40 -17.93
N LEU A 10 9.56 5.72 -17.23
CA LEU A 10 9.65 4.31 -16.88
C LEU A 10 9.89 3.43 -18.11
N VAL A 11 9.13 3.65 -19.19
CA VAL A 11 9.27 2.89 -20.45
C VAL A 11 10.68 3.03 -21.01
N ARG A 12 11.22 4.25 -21.03
CA ARG A 12 12.56 4.53 -21.55
C ARG A 12 13.64 3.82 -20.73
N VAL A 13 13.53 3.86 -19.41
CA VAL A 13 14.51 3.23 -18.50
C VAL A 13 14.46 1.71 -18.65
N GLU A 14 13.26 1.12 -18.64
CA GLU A 14 13.07 -0.32 -18.82
C GLU A 14 13.64 -0.78 -20.17
N SER A 15 13.30 -0.10 -21.25
CA SER A 15 13.79 -0.46 -22.59
C SER A 15 15.31 -0.37 -22.71
N ALA A 16 15.94 0.61 -22.05
CA ALA A 16 17.39 0.73 -22.02
C ALA A 16 18.07 -0.41 -21.23
N LEU A 17 17.50 -0.79 -20.08
CA LEU A 17 18.00 -1.90 -19.27
C LEU A 17 17.79 -3.25 -19.97
N ARG A 18 16.71 -3.40 -20.72
CA ARG A 18 16.35 -4.64 -21.41
C ARG A 18 17.24 -4.99 -22.62
N VAL A 19 18.10 -4.08 -23.06
CA VAL A 19 19.08 -4.36 -24.13
C VAL A 19 19.93 -5.61 -23.84
N ILE A 20 20.19 -5.91 -22.54
CA ILE A 20 20.93 -7.11 -22.13
C ILE A 20 20.10 -8.39 -22.10
N ALA A 21 18.76 -8.29 -22.14
CA ALA A 21 17.81 -9.41 -22.13
C ALA A 21 16.56 -9.03 -22.94
N PRO A 22 16.66 -8.95 -24.28
CA PRO A 22 15.60 -8.35 -25.11
C PRO A 22 14.31 -9.16 -25.15
N GLU A 23 14.39 -10.47 -24.94
CA GLU A 23 13.25 -11.36 -24.97
C GLU A 23 12.77 -11.72 -23.56
N LEU A 24 11.48 -11.51 -23.29
CA LEU A 24 10.84 -11.93 -22.06
C LEU A 24 9.72 -12.93 -22.37
N PRO A 25 9.50 -13.95 -21.53
CA PRO A 25 8.45 -14.95 -21.74
C PRO A 25 7.04 -14.41 -21.43
N PHE A 26 6.89 -13.10 -21.21
CA PHE A 26 5.64 -12.43 -20.90
C PHE A 26 5.62 -10.99 -21.42
N GLU A 27 4.41 -10.48 -21.64
CA GLU A 27 4.16 -9.09 -22.03
C GLU A 27 4.39 -8.14 -20.85
N LEU A 28 5.03 -7.00 -21.11
CA LEU A 28 5.13 -5.87 -20.18
C LEU A 28 4.07 -4.83 -20.53
N ARG A 29 3.40 -4.31 -19.49
CA ARG A 29 2.48 -3.18 -19.57
C ARG A 29 2.97 -2.07 -18.68
N PHE A 30 2.90 -0.84 -19.14
CA PHE A 30 3.43 0.32 -18.43
C PHE A 30 2.31 1.29 -18.10
N LEU A 31 2.29 1.75 -16.85
CA LEU A 31 1.42 2.81 -16.37
C LEU A 31 2.31 3.89 -15.75
N GLU A 32 2.61 4.93 -16.54
CA GLU A 32 3.42 6.05 -16.06
C GLU A 32 2.55 7.00 -15.24
N ILE A 33 3.07 7.41 -14.06
CA ILE A 33 2.39 8.30 -13.13
C ILE A 33 2.59 9.74 -13.61
N GLY A 34 1.50 10.42 -13.96
CA GLY A 34 1.50 11.81 -14.41
C GLY A 34 1.25 12.83 -13.30
N GLU A 35 0.60 12.41 -12.22
CA GLU A 35 0.12 13.29 -11.16
C GLU A 35 0.86 13.07 -9.83
N PRO A 36 0.89 14.08 -8.94
CA PRO A 36 1.47 13.92 -7.59
C PRO A 36 0.81 12.81 -6.76
N GLN A 37 -0.45 12.50 -7.04
CA GLN A 37 -1.17 11.35 -6.49
C GLN A 37 -2.09 10.79 -7.57
N GLN A 38 -1.99 9.48 -7.81
CA GLN A 38 -2.77 8.79 -8.84
C GLN A 38 -3.20 7.42 -8.34
N THR A 39 -4.46 7.06 -8.64
CA THR A 39 -5.02 5.75 -8.26
C THR A 39 -5.21 4.89 -9.51
N PHE A 40 -4.85 3.63 -9.39
CA PHE A 40 -5.00 2.60 -10.41
C PHE A 40 -5.92 1.52 -9.88
N GLU A 41 -7.05 1.32 -10.56
CA GLU A 41 -7.99 0.25 -10.24
C GLU A 41 -7.51 -1.08 -10.85
N MET A 42 -7.37 -2.07 -9.99
CA MET A 42 -6.95 -3.42 -10.35
C MET A 42 -8.08 -4.41 -10.07
N LYS A 43 -7.96 -5.64 -10.58
CA LYS A 43 -8.96 -6.68 -10.30
C LYS A 43 -8.92 -7.09 -8.83
N GLY A 44 -9.82 -6.51 -8.02
CA GLY A 44 -10.00 -6.85 -6.60
C GLY A 44 -9.16 -6.03 -5.61
N TYR A 45 -8.39 -5.09 -6.08
CA TYR A 45 -7.65 -4.14 -5.24
C TYR A 45 -7.35 -2.85 -6.02
N ARG A 46 -6.96 -1.79 -5.32
CA ARG A 46 -6.46 -0.57 -5.96
C ARG A 46 -5.07 -0.23 -5.45
N ILE A 47 -4.30 0.42 -6.31
CA ILE A 47 -2.99 0.96 -5.99
C ILE A 47 -3.07 2.47 -6.06
N ARG A 48 -2.67 3.16 -4.99
CA ARG A 48 -2.52 4.61 -4.97
C ARG A 48 -1.04 4.94 -4.91
N ALA A 49 -0.52 5.56 -5.97
CA ALA A 49 0.80 6.16 -5.99
C ALA A 49 0.72 7.57 -5.42
N PHE A 50 1.67 7.97 -4.59
CA PHE A 50 1.76 9.32 -4.03
C PHE A 50 3.21 9.79 -4.01
N ARG A 51 3.42 11.05 -4.43
CA ARG A 51 4.75 11.63 -4.53
C ARG A 51 5.39 11.78 -3.16
N VAL A 52 6.67 11.41 -3.06
CA VAL A 52 7.52 11.57 -1.89
C VAL A 52 8.66 12.53 -2.16
N ASN A 53 9.49 12.85 -1.16
CA ASN A 53 10.53 13.88 -1.26
C ASN A 53 11.92 13.26 -1.35
N HIS A 54 12.40 13.09 -2.58
CA HIS A 54 13.76 12.63 -2.86
C HIS A 54 14.45 13.51 -3.92
N ASN A 55 15.71 13.19 -4.26
CA ASN A 55 16.51 13.93 -5.24
C ASN A 55 16.01 13.74 -6.68
N VAL A 56 15.38 12.60 -6.96
CA VAL A 56 14.68 12.30 -8.21
C VAL A 56 13.19 12.15 -7.96
N THR A 57 12.39 12.13 -9.02
CA THR A 57 10.95 11.86 -8.89
C THR A 57 10.75 10.47 -8.33
N CYS A 58 10.18 10.39 -7.13
CA CYS A 58 9.96 9.16 -6.39
C CYS A 58 8.53 9.10 -5.85
N TYR A 59 7.97 7.89 -5.77
CA TYR A 59 6.62 7.63 -5.30
C TYR A 59 6.60 6.56 -4.23
N GLY A 60 5.76 6.76 -3.22
CA GLY A 60 5.27 5.70 -2.36
C GLY A 60 3.99 5.11 -2.94
N TYR A 61 3.62 3.93 -2.44
CA TYR A 61 2.46 3.20 -2.94
C TYR A 61 1.61 2.70 -1.77
N THR A 62 0.30 2.85 -1.90
CA THR A 62 -0.66 2.21 -1.00
C THR A 62 -1.48 1.20 -1.79
N VAL A 63 -1.53 -0.03 -1.30
CA VAL A 63 -2.38 -1.10 -1.83
C VAL A 63 -3.57 -1.27 -0.89
N GLU A 64 -4.77 -1.20 -1.43
CA GLU A 64 -6.02 -1.33 -0.66
C GLU A 64 -6.90 -2.42 -1.26
N ILE A 65 -7.37 -3.31 -0.39
CA ILE A 65 -8.37 -4.35 -0.72
C ILE A 65 -9.62 -4.01 0.07
N ASP A 66 -10.68 -3.63 -0.63
CA ASP A 66 -11.95 -3.31 0.01
C ASP A 66 -12.65 -4.56 0.50
N ARG A 67 -13.40 -4.41 1.58
CA ARG A 67 -14.27 -5.45 2.11
C ARG A 67 -15.72 -5.02 2.06
N ALA A 68 -16.50 -5.68 1.21
CA ALA A 68 -17.93 -5.45 1.14
C ALA A 68 -18.64 -5.68 2.48
N GLY A 69 -19.77 -5.05 2.66
CA GLY A 69 -20.66 -5.29 3.78
C GLY A 69 -21.09 -6.76 3.89
N LYS A 70 -21.60 -7.17 5.04
CA LYS A 70 -22.24 -8.49 5.19
C LYS A 70 -23.48 -8.53 4.31
N PHE A 71 -23.68 -9.67 3.65
CA PHE A 71 -24.92 -9.93 2.92
C PHE A 71 -26.07 -10.08 3.92
N ASP A 72 -27.14 -9.34 3.68
CA ASP A 72 -28.33 -9.31 4.52
C ASP A 72 -29.45 -10.11 3.82
N VAL A 73 -29.67 -11.33 4.31
CA VAL A 73 -30.66 -12.26 3.77
C VAL A 73 -32.08 -11.73 3.92
N ASP A 74 -32.35 -11.04 5.04
CA ASP A 74 -33.71 -10.56 5.32
C ASP A 74 -34.03 -9.36 4.43
N ARG A 75 -33.06 -8.46 4.19
CA ARG A 75 -33.20 -7.41 3.18
C ARG A 75 -33.40 -7.98 1.77
N ALA A 76 -32.64 -9.00 1.39
CA ALA A 76 -32.79 -9.63 0.08
C ALA A 76 -34.18 -10.24 -0.10
N LYS A 77 -34.72 -10.90 0.93
CA LYS A 77 -36.06 -11.45 0.93
C LYS A 77 -37.14 -10.38 0.90
N SER A 78 -37.01 -9.34 1.73
CA SER A 78 -38.00 -8.25 1.78
C SER A 78 -38.08 -7.45 0.49
N GLN A 79 -37.01 -7.43 -0.30
CA GLN A 79 -36.97 -6.82 -1.62
C GLN A 79 -37.31 -7.79 -2.75
N GLU A 80 -37.73 -9.00 -2.40
CA GLU A 80 -38.14 -10.05 -3.35
C GLU A 80 -37.01 -10.37 -4.39
N ILE A 81 -35.73 -10.32 -3.95
CA ILE A 81 -34.61 -10.60 -4.81
C ILE A 81 -34.38 -12.12 -4.88
N PRO A 82 -34.53 -12.76 -6.07
CA PRO A 82 -34.33 -14.20 -6.20
C PRO A 82 -32.94 -14.65 -5.80
N GLN A 83 -32.85 -15.79 -5.10
CA GLN A 83 -31.58 -16.34 -4.54
C GLN A 83 -30.51 -16.55 -5.63
N LYS A 84 -30.90 -16.86 -6.86
CA LYS A 84 -29.98 -17.01 -8.00
C LYS A 84 -29.08 -15.78 -8.24
N TYR A 85 -29.50 -14.57 -7.81
CA TYR A 85 -28.78 -13.31 -7.99
C TYR A 85 -27.92 -12.93 -6.77
N TRP A 86 -28.10 -13.52 -5.62
CA TRP A 86 -27.44 -13.15 -4.36
C TRP A 86 -25.91 -13.21 -4.47
N ARG A 87 -25.37 -14.27 -5.10
CA ARG A 87 -23.92 -14.43 -5.29
C ARG A 87 -23.27 -13.29 -6.08
N PHE A 88 -23.97 -12.78 -7.06
CA PHE A 88 -23.49 -11.67 -7.90
C PHE A 88 -23.50 -10.37 -7.11
N LEU A 89 -24.61 -10.06 -6.45
CA LEU A 89 -24.75 -8.88 -5.61
C LEU A 89 -23.73 -8.89 -4.45
N GLN A 90 -23.48 -10.07 -3.86
CA GLN A 90 -22.47 -10.24 -2.82
C GLN A 90 -21.04 -9.93 -3.32
N LYS A 91 -20.77 -10.14 -4.61
CA LYS A 91 -19.51 -9.81 -5.26
C LYS A 91 -19.40 -8.36 -5.70
N GLY A 92 -20.44 -7.55 -5.48
CA GLY A 92 -20.48 -6.16 -5.89
C GLY A 92 -20.96 -5.94 -7.33
N GLU A 93 -21.53 -6.97 -7.96
CA GLU A 93 -22.01 -6.86 -9.35
C GLU A 93 -23.42 -6.28 -9.37
N THR A 94 -23.69 -5.30 -10.26
CA THR A 94 -25.03 -4.83 -10.57
C THR A 94 -25.62 -5.70 -11.66
N ILE A 95 -26.88 -6.09 -11.54
CA ILE A 95 -27.56 -7.02 -12.44
C ILE A 95 -28.86 -6.39 -12.93
N GLU A 96 -29.12 -6.48 -14.20
CA GLU A 96 -30.45 -6.23 -14.78
C GLU A 96 -31.20 -7.55 -14.88
N ALA A 97 -32.29 -7.67 -14.16
CA ALA A 97 -33.11 -8.90 -14.10
C ALA A 97 -34.57 -8.58 -13.88
N GLU A 98 -35.43 -9.24 -14.64
CA GLU A 98 -36.90 -9.15 -14.49
C GLU A 98 -37.42 -7.70 -14.59
N GLY A 99 -36.78 -6.87 -15.44
CA GLY A 99 -37.16 -5.46 -15.66
C GLY A 99 -36.72 -4.53 -14.51
N ARG A 100 -35.86 -5.01 -13.58
CA ARG A 100 -35.32 -4.24 -12.45
C ARG A 100 -33.80 -4.24 -12.48
N ILE A 101 -33.19 -3.14 -12.04
CA ILE A 101 -31.76 -3.07 -11.76
C ILE A 101 -31.57 -3.45 -10.29
N LEU A 102 -30.85 -4.55 -10.04
CA LEU A 102 -30.49 -5.01 -8.73
C LEU A 102 -29.05 -4.58 -8.43
N THR A 103 -28.87 -3.84 -7.33
CA THR A 103 -27.56 -3.30 -6.92
C THR A 103 -27.08 -3.89 -5.59
N PRO A 104 -25.77 -3.96 -5.35
CA PRO A 104 -25.20 -4.53 -4.12
C PRO A 104 -25.70 -3.88 -2.83
N ASP A 105 -25.94 -2.57 -2.83
CA ASP A 105 -26.42 -1.81 -1.67
C ASP A 105 -27.83 -2.22 -1.23
N MET A 106 -28.60 -2.85 -2.10
CA MET A 106 -29.93 -3.40 -1.76
C MET A 106 -29.83 -4.54 -0.74
N VAL A 107 -28.72 -5.27 -0.73
CA VAL A 107 -28.53 -6.50 0.07
C VAL A 107 -27.27 -6.53 0.91
N LEU A 108 -26.38 -5.57 0.76
CA LEU A 108 -25.17 -5.46 1.58
C LEU A 108 -25.35 -4.45 2.69
N GLY A 109 -24.82 -4.79 3.86
CA GLY A 109 -24.68 -3.85 4.98
C GLY A 109 -23.59 -2.81 4.72
N ALA A 110 -23.26 -2.00 5.73
CA ALA A 110 -22.18 -1.02 5.63
C ALA A 110 -20.85 -1.67 5.24
N PRO A 111 -20.01 -0.97 4.43
CA PRO A 111 -18.65 -1.44 4.11
C PRO A 111 -17.88 -1.76 5.39
N ARG A 112 -17.12 -2.85 5.37
CA ARG A 112 -16.28 -3.27 6.50
C ARG A 112 -14.84 -2.83 6.26
N LYS A 113 -14.04 -2.79 7.33
CA LYS A 113 -12.61 -2.49 7.19
C LYS A 113 -11.96 -3.51 6.26
N GLY A 114 -11.37 -3.01 5.19
CA GLY A 114 -10.54 -3.77 4.24
C GLY A 114 -9.12 -3.99 4.77
N ILE A 115 -8.21 -4.32 3.84
CA ILE A 115 -6.77 -4.45 4.09
C ILE A 115 -6.06 -3.27 3.41
N LYS A 116 -5.12 -2.66 4.12
CA LYS A 116 -4.32 -1.55 3.62
C LYS A 116 -2.85 -1.78 3.92
N LEU A 117 -2.02 -1.76 2.87
CA LEU A 117 -0.56 -1.79 2.94
C LEU A 117 -0.01 -0.51 2.33
N THR A 118 0.92 0.17 3.00
CA THR A 118 1.62 1.32 2.45
C THR A 118 3.13 1.05 2.44
N TYR A 119 3.77 1.37 1.31
CA TYR A 119 5.20 1.20 1.08
C TYR A 119 5.82 2.51 0.59
N CYS A 120 6.93 2.93 1.19
CA CYS A 120 7.73 4.04 0.68
C CYS A 120 9.20 3.90 1.05
N THR A 121 10.07 4.24 0.11
CA THR A 121 11.52 4.34 0.27
C THR A 121 12.02 5.63 -0.37
N ASP A 122 13.30 5.94 -0.20
CA ASP A 122 13.96 7.07 -0.83
C ASP A 122 13.22 8.40 -0.61
N THR A 123 13.06 8.79 0.67
CA THR A 123 12.28 9.98 1.00
C THR A 123 12.61 10.58 2.35
N ARG A 124 12.46 11.91 2.43
CA ARG A 124 12.27 12.63 3.71
C ARG A 124 10.84 12.42 4.22
N PRO A 125 10.60 12.58 5.54
CA PRO A 125 9.24 12.66 6.08
C PRO A 125 8.40 13.71 5.35
N THR A 126 7.20 13.32 4.92
CA THR A 126 6.23 14.22 4.31
C THR A 126 4.83 13.97 4.86
N LYS A 127 3.99 14.99 4.80
CA LYS A 127 2.57 14.86 5.15
C LYS A 127 1.86 13.83 4.25
N SER A 128 2.26 13.76 2.97
CA SER A 128 1.73 12.80 2.01
C SER A 128 1.93 11.34 2.45
N ILE A 129 3.10 11.01 3.03
CA ILE A 129 3.35 9.67 3.57
C ILE A 129 2.40 9.37 4.73
N GLN A 130 2.30 10.31 5.69
CA GLN A 130 1.42 10.15 6.85
C GLN A 130 -0.04 9.95 6.44
N ASP A 131 -0.54 10.76 5.50
CA ASP A 131 -1.93 10.70 5.03
C ASP A 131 -2.22 9.39 4.30
N ASN A 132 -1.30 8.94 3.45
CA ASN A 132 -1.45 7.69 2.72
C ASN A 132 -1.24 6.44 3.60
N ALA A 133 -0.41 6.52 4.64
CA ALA A 133 -0.22 5.44 5.61
C ALA A 133 -1.33 5.36 6.66
N LYS A 134 -2.18 6.38 6.80
CA LYS A 134 -3.19 6.44 7.86
C LYS A 134 -4.02 5.17 7.95
N GLY A 135 -3.98 4.53 9.14
CA GLY A 135 -4.71 3.30 9.46
C GLY A 135 -4.27 2.06 8.68
N ALA A 136 -3.08 2.07 8.04
CA ALA A 136 -2.56 0.91 7.33
C ALA A 136 -2.38 -0.29 8.26
N ASP A 137 -2.68 -1.47 7.75
CA ASP A 137 -2.45 -2.72 8.49
C ASP A 137 -0.95 -3.04 8.52
N LEU A 138 -0.23 -2.69 7.45
CA LEU A 138 1.22 -2.75 7.38
C LEU A 138 1.77 -1.49 6.70
N PHE A 139 2.76 -0.87 7.34
CA PHE A 139 3.53 0.23 6.77
C PHE A 139 4.99 -0.22 6.59
N ILE A 140 5.44 -0.39 5.36
CA ILE A 140 6.83 -0.68 5.03
C ILE A 140 7.48 0.64 4.64
N CYS A 141 8.44 1.08 5.44
CA CYS A 141 9.05 2.39 5.29
C CYS A 141 10.57 2.30 5.35
N GLU A 142 11.22 3.18 4.61
CA GLU A 142 12.65 3.32 4.80
C GLU A 142 13.01 3.70 6.24
N GLY A 143 14.19 3.24 6.64
CA GLY A 143 14.93 3.77 7.76
C GLY A 143 16.39 3.64 7.40
N MET A 144 16.94 4.66 6.75
CA MET A 144 18.33 4.61 6.26
C MET A 144 19.32 4.56 7.42
N TYR A 145 19.03 5.27 8.52
CA TYR A 145 19.94 5.45 9.64
C TYR A 145 19.27 5.15 10.97
N GLY A 146 19.92 4.27 11.77
CA GLY A 146 19.56 4.01 13.16
C GLY A 146 20.23 4.97 14.15
N GLU A 147 21.38 5.51 13.77
CA GLU A 147 22.18 6.40 14.61
C GLU A 147 21.59 7.82 14.67
N THR A 148 21.50 8.39 15.86
CA THR A 148 20.92 9.74 16.06
C THR A 148 21.81 10.85 15.50
N ASP A 149 23.12 10.68 15.49
CA ASP A 149 24.08 11.63 14.91
C ASP A 149 24.02 11.70 13.38
N LYS A 150 23.44 10.70 12.73
CA LYS A 150 23.21 10.65 11.28
C LYS A 150 22.00 11.47 10.81
N ALA A 151 21.27 12.14 11.71
CA ALA A 151 20.07 12.92 11.31
C ALA A 151 20.40 14.01 10.27
N LYS A 152 21.55 14.69 10.40
CA LYS A 152 21.99 15.69 9.40
C LYS A 152 22.22 15.04 8.03
N LYS A 153 22.84 13.86 8.01
CA LYS A 153 23.09 13.09 6.80
C LYS A 153 21.79 12.62 6.15
N ALA A 154 20.83 12.21 6.94
CA ALA A 154 19.49 11.85 6.45
C ALA A 154 18.82 13.03 5.72
N VAL A 155 18.95 14.24 6.24
CA VAL A 155 18.44 15.46 5.58
C VAL A 155 19.18 15.74 4.28
N GLU A 156 20.51 15.68 4.29
CA GLU A 156 21.38 15.98 3.14
C GLU A 156 21.08 15.04 1.95
N TYR A 157 20.95 13.74 2.21
CA TYR A 157 20.72 12.72 1.17
C TYR A 157 19.24 12.43 0.91
N LYS A 158 18.34 13.16 1.58
CA LYS A 158 16.87 12.99 1.48
C LYS A 158 16.37 11.61 1.82
N HIS A 159 16.88 11.06 2.91
CA HIS A 159 16.39 9.86 3.57
C HIS A 159 15.87 10.17 4.97
N MET A 160 15.42 9.18 5.70
CA MET A 160 14.99 9.35 7.09
C MET A 160 15.68 8.40 8.05
N THR A 161 15.66 8.79 9.32
CA THR A 161 16.09 7.96 10.43
C THR A 161 14.98 7.00 10.86
N PHE A 162 15.32 5.94 11.56
CA PHE A 162 14.37 5.02 12.20
C PHE A 162 13.34 5.76 13.06
N TYR A 163 13.78 6.77 13.79
CA TYR A 163 12.96 7.56 14.70
C TYR A 163 11.94 8.45 13.96
N GLU A 164 12.31 8.97 12.79
CA GLU A 164 11.39 9.74 11.93
C GLU A 164 10.33 8.83 11.34
N ALA A 165 10.71 7.66 10.83
CA ALA A 165 9.78 6.65 10.35
C ALA A 165 8.80 6.19 11.44
N ALA A 166 9.30 5.95 12.67
CA ALA A 166 8.47 5.55 13.81
C ALA A 166 7.45 6.63 14.21
N ARG A 167 7.83 7.92 14.14
CA ARG A 167 6.86 9.00 14.38
C ARG A 167 5.78 9.03 13.32
N ILE A 168 6.12 8.86 12.04
CA ILE A 168 5.12 8.77 10.96
C ILE A 168 4.17 7.61 11.23
N ALA A 169 4.69 6.44 11.59
CA ALA A 169 3.89 5.25 11.87
C ALA A 169 2.91 5.46 13.04
N ARG A 170 3.39 6.09 14.13
CA ARG A 170 2.56 6.46 15.28
C ARG A 170 1.46 7.45 14.88
N ASP A 171 1.84 8.54 14.21
CA ASP A 171 0.94 9.65 13.87
C ASP A 171 -0.07 9.27 12.78
N ALA A 172 0.27 8.28 11.94
CA ALA A 172 -0.62 7.66 10.96
C ALA A 172 -1.46 6.52 11.53
N GLU A 173 -1.28 6.16 12.82
CA GLU A 173 -2.03 5.09 13.50
C GLU A 173 -1.97 3.74 12.75
N VAL A 174 -0.82 3.39 12.19
CA VAL A 174 -0.64 2.12 11.50
C VAL A 174 -0.67 0.96 12.49
N LYS A 175 -1.04 -0.25 12.05
CA LYS A 175 -1.04 -1.41 12.94
C LYS A 175 0.35 -1.97 13.19
N GLU A 176 1.18 -2.05 12.17
CA GLU A 176 2.55 -2.56 12.23
C GLU A 176 3.42 -1.78 11.24
N MET A 177 4.70 -1.57 11.59
CA MET A 177 5.69 -0.98 10.70
C MET A 177 6.89 -1.91 10.53
N TRP A 178 7.34 -2.07 9.29
CA TRP A 178 8.62 -2.69 8.95
C TRP A 178 9.57 -1.64 8.41
N LEU A 179 10.74 -1.52 9.04
CA LEU A 179 11.83 -0.71 8.52
C LEU A 179 12.58 -1.48 7.43
N THR A 180 12.99 -0.78 6.40
CA THR A 180 13.75 -1.31 5.27
C THR A 180 14.72 -0.25 4.74
N HIS A 181 15.41 -0.54 3.64
CA HIS A 181 16.28 0.42 2.96
C HIS A 181 17.40 0.98 3.85
N TYR A 182 18.07 0.10 4.58
CA TYR A 182 19.16 0.46 5.48
C TYR A 182 20.39 0.95 4.73
N SER A 183 21.13 1.88 5.34
CA SER A 183 22.47 2.25 4.85
C SER A 183 23.34 1.00 4.76
N PRO A 184 24.16 0.83 3.71
CA PRO A 184 25.13 -0.26 3.63
C PRO A 184 26.11 -0.31 4.82
N SER A 185 26.32 0.82 5.50
CA SER A 185 27.13 0.90 6.72
C SER A 185 26.39 0.41 7.98
N LEU A 186 25.07 0.26 7.93
CA LEU A 186 24.25 -0.19 9.04
C LEU A 186 24.08 -1.71 9.02
N THR A 187 24.98 -2.43 9.66
CA THR A 187 25.01 -3.91 9.63
C THR A 187 24.07 -4.56 10.63
N ARG A 188 23.66 -3.84 11.68
CA ARG A 188 22.85 -4.37 12.79
C ARG A 188 21.70 -3.43 13.15
N PRO A 189 20.65 -3.39 12.34
CA PRO A 189 19.49 -2.52 12.60
C PRO A 189 18.81 -2.84 13.94
N GLU A 190 18.91 -4.07 14.43
CA GLU A 190 18.31 -4.51 15.69
C GLU A 190 18.82 -3.77 16.91
N GLU A 191 20.05 -3.26 16.90
CA GLU A 191 20.66 -2.53 18.02
C GLU A 191 19.90 -1.24 18.37
N TYR A 192 19.13 -0.67 17.43
CA TYR A 192 18.37 0.55 17.61
C TYR A 192 16.89 0.31 17.92
N MET A 193 16.42 -0.94 17.82
CA MET A 193 15.00 -1.24 17.87
C MET A 193 14.34 -0.96 19.21
N ASP A 194 15.05 -1.06 20.31
CA ASP A 194 14.48 -0.80 21.65
C ASP A 194 14.06 0.68 21.79
N GLU A 195 14.89 1.61 21.30
CA GLU A 195 14.56 3.02 21.31
C GLU A 195 13.45 3.36 20.32
N VAL A 196 13.49 2.79 19.14
CA VAL A 196 12.46 2.98 18.10
C VAL A 196 11.09 2.49 18.59
N ARG A 197 11.05 1.33 19.27
CA ARG A 197 9.82 0.77 19.84
C ARG A 197 9.24 1.60 20.98
N ARG A 198 10.02 2.45 21.65
CA ARG A 198 9.48 3.44 22.60
C ARG A 198 8.63 4.50 21.91
N ILE A 199 8.89 4.78 20.61
CA ILE A 199 8.09 5.72 19.79
C ILE A 199 6.91 5.00 19.17
N PHE A 200 7.16 3.83 18.54
CA PHE A 200 6.13 2.99 17.95
C PHE A 200 6.41 1.50 18.27
N PRO A 201 5.68 0.91 19.25
CA PRO A 201 5.99 -0.42 19.77
C PRO A 201 5.95 -1.56 18.74
N ARG A 202 5.08 -1.45 17.71
CA ARG A 202 4.91 -2.47 16.69
C ARG A 202 5.82 -2.26 15.48
N THR A 203 7.07 -1.92 15.74
CA THR A 203 8.12 -1.77 14.72
C THR A 203 8.98 -3.03 14.66
N LYS A 204 9.24 -3.52 13.46
CA LYS A 204 10.16 -4.61 13.15
C LYS A 204 11.29 -4.13 12.24
N ALA A 205 12.49 -4.62 12.48
CA ALA A 205 13.56 -4.52 11.50
C ALA A 205 13.26 -5.52 10.37
N GLY A 206 12.93 -5.00 9.18
CA GLY A 206 12.65 -5.82 8.01
C GLY A 206 13.90 -6.53 7.51
N LYS A 207 13.72 -7.73 7.00
CA LYS A 207 14.78 -8.57 6.41
C LYS A 207 14.28 -9.15 5.10
N ASP A 208 15.20 -9.42 4.19
CA ASP A 208 14.88 -10.09 2.94
C ASP A 208 14.15 -11.41 3.22
N ARG A 209 13.12 -11.67 2.42
CA ARG A 209 12.23 -12.85 2.52
C ARG A 209 11.34 -12.88 3.76
N MET A 210 11.29 -11.81 4.56
CA MET A 210 10.30 -11.69 5.62
C MET A 210 8.91 -11.60 5.01
N SER A 211 7.94 -12.31 5.58
CA SER A 211 6.57 -12.36 5.09
C SER A 211 5.56 -12.27 6.23
N VAL A 212 4.38 -11.79 5.92
CA VAL A 212 3.21 -11.76 6.82
C VAL A 212 1.94 -11.95 6.00
N ASN A 213 0.97 -12.66 6.55
CA ASN A 213 -0.36 -12.72 5.99
C ASN A 213 -1.20 -11.60 6.61
N LEU A 214 -1.72 -10.71 5.77
CA LEU A 214 -2.70 -9.72 6.18
C LEU A 214 -4.09 -10.28 5.94
N GLU A 215 -4.89 -10.32 6.99
CA GLU A 215 -6.24 -10.87 6.97
C GLU A 215 -7.26 -9.78 7.26
N PHE A 216 -8.48 -9.97 6.76
CA PHE A 216 -9.57 -9.10 7.14
C PHE A 216 -9.80 -9.21 8.65
N PRO A 217 -9.95 -8.09 9.37
CA PRO A 217 -10.25 -8.14 10.78
C PRO A 217 -11.55 -8.92 11.01
N GLU A 218 -11.58 -9.74 12.08
CA GLU A 218 -12.81 -10.41 12.49
C GLU A 218 -13.91 -9.37 12.74
N ALA A 219 -15.16 -9.76 12.45
CA ALA A 219 -16.31 -8.88 12.52
C ALA A 219 -16.89 -8.84 13.94
#